data_49ab19a905dc9466366a05acbde0b0f4
#
_entry.id   49ab19a905dc9466366a05acbde0b0f4
#
_cell.length_a   1.000
_cell.length_b   1.000
_cell.length_c   1.000
_cell.angle_alpha   90.00
_cell.angle_beta   90.00
_cell.angle_gamma   90.00
#
_symmetry.space_group_name_H-M   'P 1'
#
loop_
_entity.id
_entity.type
_entity.pdbx_description
1 polymer ?
#
loop_
_entity_poly.entity_id
_entity_poly.type
_entity_poly.pdbx_seq_one_letter_code
_entity_poly.pdbx_strand_id
1 'polypeptide(L)'
;MSPSPRPSDADGYRSLPALPPVTVFLTVRDEERHLTAAVEQVLAQDYAGELEVVVAVGPSRDRTREIADELAARDARVRVVDNPTGRTPAGLNIAIRAARHDVLVRVDGHSEIDASYVAAAVETLLATGAANVGGLMVPVGTTPFEEAVARAMSSSIGIGSASFHTGGAAGPAPTVYLGVFRRDALERVDGYDEHFVRAQDWELNHRLREAGEVVWFDPRLAVTYRPRGDVRALARQFFRSGQWRRQVMRHHPETAGLRYLTPPAAVVGIVGGAALAVVGATAGPTWLVAAAAVPAAYVVGVVAASAVVGRDLRPAARVRLPLVVATMHVAWGSGFLRGVARKVGRSARDLPRQGHTAVLYPDPATSSPDARPAPGEGRDHRLPAED
;
A
#
# COMPACT_ATOMS: atom_id res chain seq x y z
N MET A 1 19.57 22.17 -16.27
CA MET A 1 18.25 22.26 -15.61
C MET A 1 18.53 22.69 -14.18
N SER A 2 18.19 23.91 -13.82
CA SER A 2 18.31 24.38 -12.43
C SER A 2 17.33 23.59 -11.57
N PRO A 3 17.72 23.11 -10.38
CA PRO A 3 16.80 22.46 -9.47
C PRO A 3 15.70 23.46 -9.09
N SER A 4 14.46 23.01 -9.17
CA SER A 4 13.31 23.77 -8.62
C SER A 4 13.60 24.15 -7.17
N PRO A 5 13.22 25.35 -6.71
CA PRO A 5 13.45 25.75 -5.33
C PRO A 5 12.81 24.74 -4.39
N ARG A 6 13.59 24.30 -3.39
CA ARG A 6 13.05 23.47 -2.28
C ARG A 6 11.89 24.24 -1.67
N PRO A 7 10.77 23.55 -1.34
CA PRO A 7 9.79 24.16 -0.44
C PRO A 7 10.49 24.31 0.92
N SER A 8 11.09 25.45 1.13
CA SER A 8 11.75 25.82 2.38
C SER A 8 10.85 26.79 3.10
N ASP A 9 10.69 26.60 4.40
CA ASP A 9 10.21 27.56 5.41
C ASP A 9 8.87 28.26 5.16
N ALA A 10 8.33 28.28 3.94
CA ALA A 10 7.00 28.83 3.64
C ALA A 10 5.86 27.90 4.09
N ASP A 11 6.12 26.59 4.23
CA ASP A 11 5.10 25.59 4.55
C ASP A 11 5.07 25.19 6.04
N GLY A 12 5.88 25.84 6.88
CA GLY A 12 5.88 25.62 8.33
C GLY A 12 6.39 24.26 8.79
N TYR A 13 7.23 23.60 7.97
CA TYR A 13 7.94 22.38 8.34
C TYR A 13 9.23 22.67 9.12
N ARG A 14 9.56 21.77 10.06
CA ARG A 14 10.89 21.79 10.70
C ARG A 14 11.97 21.53 9.67
N SER A 15 13.03 22.34 9.66
CA SER A 15 14.20 22.10 8.83
C SER A 15 14.90 20.81 9.26
N LEU A 16 15.12 19.89 8.33
CA LEU A 16 15.87 18.66 8.57
C LEU A 16 17.34 18.85 8.19
N PRO A 17 18.30 18.33 8.99
CA PRO A 17 19.70 18.33 8.60
C PRO A 17 19.93 17.44 7.37
N ALA A 18 21.11 17.59 6.72
CA ALA A 18 21.47 16.78 5.54
C ALA A 18 21.54 15.27 5.84
N LEU A 19 21.83 14.90 7.08
CA LEU A 19 21.82 13.53 7.58
C LEU A 19 20.98 13.49 8.87
N PRO A 20 19.65 13.46 8.77
CA PRO A 20 18.79 13.53 9.94
C PRO A 20 18.83 12.23 10.74
N PRO A 21 18.77 12.29 12.07
CA PRO A 21 18.52 11.09 12.85
C PRO A 21 17.13 10.51 12.53
N VAL A 22 17.01 9.18 12.52
CA VAL A 22 15.78 8.47 12.15
C VAL A 22 15.29 7.56 13.25
N THR A 23 13.98 7.47 13.42
CA THR A 23 13.33 6.42 14.22
C THR A 23 12.61 5.45 13.31
N VAL A 24 13.05 4.20 13.30
CA VAL A 24 12.30 3.10 12.70
C VAL A 24 11.25 2.63 13.70
N PHE A 25 9.99 2.59 13.30
CA PHE A 25 8.90 2.21 14.17
C PHE A 25 8.08 1.05 13.57
N LEU A 26 7.73 0.11 14.44
CA LEU A 26 6.93 -1.05 14.05
C LEU A 26 5.96 -1.43 15.18
N THR A 27 4.88 -2.11 14.82
CA THR A 27 3.97 -2.73 15.77
C THR A 27 3.86 -4.22 15.46
N VAL A 28 3.95 -5.04 16.50
CA VAL A 28 4.00 -6.50 16.36
C VAL A 28 3.01 -7.19 17.27
N ARG A 29 2.51 -8.32 16.78
CA ARG A 29 1.64 -9.24 17.53
C ARG A 29 1.68 -10.61 16.88
N ASP A 30 1.98 -11.65 17.68
CA ASP A 30 2.10 -13.03 17.19
C ASP A 30 3.14 -13.15 16.05
N GLU A 31 4.37 -12.58 16.26
CA GLU A 31 5.45 -12.44 15.25
C GLU A 31 6.76 -13.12 15.71
N GLU A 32 6.72 -14.12 16.60
CA GLU A 32 7.91 -14.79 17.12
C GLU A 32 8.87 -15.31 16.05
N ARG A 33 8.34 -15.64 14.85
CA ARG A 33 9.12 -16.22 13.75
C ARG A 33 9.93 -15.20 12.95
N HIS A 34 9.49 -13.93 12.96
CA HIS A 34 10.02 -12.94 12.02
C HIS A 34 10.63 -11.73 12.71
N LEU A 35 10.22 -11.43 13.96
CA LEU A 35 10.58 -10.20 14.65
C LEU A 35 12.09 -10.01 14.76
N THR A 36 12.83 -11.05 15.14
CA THR A 36 14.30 -10.98 15.27
C THR A 36 14.93 -10.55 13.95
N ALA A 37 14.61 -11.25 12.85
CA ALA A 37 15.17 -10.95 11.55
C ALA A 37 14.79 -9.54 11.05
N ALA A 38 13.55 -9.10 11.28
CA ALA A 38 13.10 -7.77 10.89
C ALA A 38 13.87 -6.67 11.64
N VAL A 39 14.07 -6.80 12.95
CA VAL A 39 14.80 -5.81 13.76
C VAL A 39 16.30 -5.84 13.40
N GLU A 40 16.89 -7.01 13.25
CA GLU A 40 18.32 -7.14 12.87
C GLU A 40 18.60 -6.51 11.49
N GLN A 41 17.71 -6.67 10.50
CA GLN A 41 17.83 -5.99 9.20
C GLN A 41 17.77 -4.46 9.34
N VAL A 42 16.93 -3.95 10.25
CA VAL A 42 16.86 -2.51 10.53
C VAL A 42 18.14 -2.04 11.21
N LEU A 43 18.67 -2.77 12.17
CA LEU A 43 19.92 -2.42 12.86
C LEU A 43 21.16 -2.51 11.97
N ALA A 44 21.09 -3.30 10.90
CA ALA A 44 22.12 -3.49 9.88
C ALA A 44 21.98 -2.56 8.66
N GLN A 45 21.10 -1.53 8.71
CA GLN A 45 20.97 -0.57 7.62
C GLN A 45 22.25 0.23 7.41
N ASP A 46 22.63 0.40 6.16
CA ASP A 46 23.74 1.26 5.74
C ASP A 46 23.30 2.73 5.77
N TYR A 47 23.14 3.24 6.98
CA TYR A 47 22.75 4.61 7.24
C TYR A 47 23.72 5.25 8.23
N ALA A 48 24.43 6.29 7.78
CA ALA A 48 25.47 6.95 8.58
C ALA A 48 24.92 7.86 9.71
N GLY A 49 23.61 8.18 9.69
CA GLY A 49 22.95 8.95 10.74
C GLY A 49 22.59 8.10 11.96
N GLU A 50 22.17 8.77 13.02
CA GLU A 50 21.64 8.09 14.22
C GLU A 50 20.35 7.33 13.87
N LEU A 51 20.24 6.08 14.34
CA LEU A 51 19.09 5.21 14.11
C LEU A 51 18.57 4.67 15.44
N GLU A 52 17.29 4.88 15.72
CA GLU A 52 16.53 4.31 16.82
C GLU A 52 15.48 3.35 16.28
N VAL A 53 15.16 2.30 17.03
CA VAL A 53 14.08 1.35 16.72
C VAL A 53 13.05 1.36 17.84
N VAL A 54 11.79 1.61 17.55
CA VAL A 54 10.69 1.54 18.51
C VAL A 54 9.73 0.42 18.15
N VAL A 55 9.62 -0.59 19.01
CA VAL A 55 8.77 -1.77 18.82
C VAL A 55 7.56 -1.68 19.74
N ALA A 56 6.37 -1.46 19.20
CA ALA A 56 5.11 -1.49 19.93
C ALA A 56 4.53 -2.92 19.95
N VAL A 57 4.60 -3.58 21.11
CA VAL A 57 4.21 -4.99 21.27
C VAL A 57 2.78 -5.10 21.75
N GLY A 58 1.93 -5.76 20.94
CA GLY A 58 0.56 -6.11 21.28
C GLY A 58 0.45 -7.38 22.13
N PRO A 59 -0.75 -7.65 22.72
CA PRO A 59 -1.03 -8.89 23.43
C PRO A 59 -0.82 -10.09 22.51
N SER A 60 0.29 -10.78 22.64
CA SER A 60 0.72 -11.93 21.86
C SER A 60 0.50 -13.23 22.62
N ARG A 61 0.33 -14.34 21.90
CA ARG A 61 0.15 -15.70 22.45
C ARG A 61 1.39 -16.55 22.33
N ASP A 62 2.39 -16.01 21.67
CA ASP A 62 3.69 -16.61 21.38
C ASP A 62 4.80 -15.82 22.10
N ARG A 63 6.06 -16.10 21.80
CA ARG A 63 7.23 -15.47 22.40
C ARG A 63 7.56 -14.06 21.90
N THR A 64 6.64 -13.41 21.13
CA THR A 64 6.90 -12.09 20.53
C THR A 64 7.39 -11.07 21.56
N ARG A 65 6.76 -11.01 22.75
CA ARG A 65 7.13 -10.07 23.81
C ARG A 65 8.53 -10.36 24.37
N GLU A 66 8.80 -11.61 24.68
CA GLU A 66 10.10 -12.05 25.18
C GLU A 66 11.22 -11.72 24.20
N ILE A 67 11.02 -11.99 22.90
CA ILE A 67 11.96 -11.66 21.84
C ILE A 67 12.19 -10.16 21.73
N ALA A 68 11.15 -9.34 21.83
CA ALA A 68 11.29 -7.88 21.77
C ALA A 68 12.13 -7.36 22.95
N ASP A 69 11.87 -7.86 24.17
CA ASP A 69 12.61 -7.48 25.38
C ASP A 69 14.08 -7.96 25.30
N GLU A 70 14.35 -9.16 24.75
CA GLU A 70 15.71 -9.65 24.48
C GLU A 70 16.46 -8.76 23.47
N LEU A 71 15.80 -8.30 22.40
CA LEU A 71 16.40 -7.41 21.41
C LEU A 71 16.76 -6.05 22.04
N ALA A 72 15.88 -5.50 22.87
CA ALA A 72 16.15 -4.25 23.59
C ALA A 72 17.28 -4.38 24.62
N ALA A 73 17.43 -5.56 25.23
CA ALA A 73 18.54 -5.82 26.16
C ALA A 73 19.90 -5.97 25.45
N ARG A 74 19.90 -6.39 24.17
CA ARG A 74 21.12 -6.58 23.35
C ARG A 74 21.61 -5.31 22.68
N ASP A 75 20.70 -4.41 22.29
CA ASP A 75 21.03 -3.21 21.52
C ASP A 75 20.28 -1.99 22.08
N ALA A 76 21.03 -1.02 22.60
CA ALA A 76 20.47 0.19 23.22
C ALA A 76 19.67 1.08 22.25
N ARG A 77 19.80 0.87 20.92
CA ARG A 77 18.99 1.55 19.91
C ARG A 77 17.55 1.03 19.88
N VAL A 78 17.27 -0.17 20.42
CA VAL A 78 15.94 -0.79 20.42
C VAL A 78 15.20 -0.42 21.69
N ARG A 79 13.98 0.08 21.54
CA ARG A 79 13.05 0.39 22.62
C ARG A 79 11.74 -0.34 22.43
N VAL A 80 11.25 -0.95 23.50
CA VAL A 80 9.96 -1.64 23.51
C VAL A 80 8.92 -0.79 24.23
N VAL A 81 7.73 -0.69 23.65
CA VAL A 81 6.56 -0.02 24.21
C VAL A 81 5.34 -0.92 24.13
N ASP A 82 4.39 -0.74 25.05
CA ASP A 82 3.17 -1.56 25.07
C ASP A 82 2.12 -1.03 24.09
N ASN A 83 1.50 -1.94 23.34
CA ASN A 83 0.28 -1.70 22.58
C ASN A 83 -0.89 -2.50 23.20
N PRO A 84 -1.55 -2.02 24.25
CA PRO A 84 -2.54 -2.80 25.00
C PRO A 84 -3.73 -3.27 24.16
N THR A 85 -4.04 -2.55 23.08
CA THR A 85 -5.15 -2.90 22.20
C THR A 85 -4.83 -4.03 21.22
N GLY A 86 -3.55 -4.27 20.93
CA GLY A 86 -3.09 -5.19 19.88
C GLY A 86 -3.55 -4.80 18.47
N ARG A 87 -4.06 -3.56 18.28
CA ARG A 87 -4.52 -3.03 16.98
C ARG A 87 -3.37 -2.32 16.30
N THR A 88 -3.18 -2.61 15.01
CA THR A 88 -2.07 -2.05 14.22
C THR A 88 -2.03 -0.52 14.28
N PRO A 89 -3.09 0.25 13.96
CA PRO A 89 -2.99 1.71 13.95
C PRO A 89 -2.72 2.30 15.35
N ALA A 90 -3.28 1.70 16.42
CA ALA A 90 -3.00 2.12 17.79
C ALA A 90 -1.52 1.89 18.15
N GLY A 91 -0.97 0.71 17.82
CA GLY A 91 0.43 0.40 18.03
C GLY A 91 1.36 1.32 17.25
N LEU A 92 1.05 1.64 15.99
CA LEU A 92 1.80 2.60 15.19
C LEU A 92 1.79 3.99 15.83
N ASN A 93 0.63 4.49 16.27
CA ASN A 93 0.53 5.78 16.96
C ASN A 93 1.32 5.80 18.28
N ILE A 94 1.30 4.71 19.04
CA ILE A 94 2.09 4.59 20.28
C ILE A 94 3.58 4.66 19.97
N ALA A 95 4.04 3.93 18.93
CA ALA A 95 5.44 3.95 18.52
C ALA A 95 5.86 5.33 17.98
N ILE A 96 5.02 6.00 17.19
CA ILE A 96 5.25 7.37 16.71
C ILE A 96 5.40 8.35 17.87
N ARG A 97 4.53 8.28 18.90
CA ARG A 97 4.66 9.15 20.09
C ARG A 97 5.90 8.85 20.91
N ALA A 98 6.34 7.60 20.95
CA ALA A 98 7.55 7.19 21.66
C ALA A 98 8.84 7.52 20.87
N ALA A 99 8.78 7.69 19.58
CA ALA A 99 9.91 8.01 18.72
C ALA A 99 10.53 9.37 19.10
N ARG A 100 11.86 9.51 18.95
CA ARG A 100 12.60 10.73 19.33
C ARG A 100 12.88 11.65 18.16
N HIS A 101 12.96 11.10 16.93
CA HIS A 101 13.46 11.81 15.77
C HIS A 101 12.34 12.33 14.84
N ASP A 102 12.67 13.29 14.01
CA ASP A 102 11.72 13.95 13.10
C ASP A 102 11.51 13.20 11.77
N VAL A 103 12.37 12.23 11.46
CA VAL A 103 12.17 11.29 10.35
C VAL A 103 11.76 9.94 10.91
N LEU A 104 10.58 9.48 10.49
CA LEU A 104 9.93 8.28 11.00
C LEU A 104 9.80 7.23 9.90
N VAL A 105 10.51 6.11 10.04
CA VAL A 105 10.53 5.02 9.06
C VAL A 105 9.65 3.88 9.55
N ARG A 106 8.58 3.58 8.84
CA ARG A 106 7.74 2.42 9.16
C ARG A 106 8.31 1.14 8.58
N VAL A 107 8.35 0.10 9.39
CA VAL A 107 8.65 -1.28 8.97
C VAL A 107 7.61 -2.20 9.62
N ASP A 108 7.18 -3.25 8.94
CA ASP A 108 6.33 -4.28 9.54
C ASP A 108 7.21 -5.40 10.15
N GLY A 109 6.74 -6.06 11.20
CA GLY A 109 7.50 -7.08 11.96
C GLY A 109 7.91 -8.34 11.16
N HIS A 110 7.48 -8.43 9.90
CA HIS A 110 7.81 -9.50 8.95
C HIS A 110 8.25 -8.96 7.58
N SER A 111 8.63 -7.69 7.51
CA SER A 111 9.17 -7.08 6.28
C SER A 111 10.64 -7.48 6.09
N GLU A 112 11.01 -7.66 4.83
CA GLU A 112 12.40 -7.81 4.42
C GLU A 112 12.77 -6.57 3.58
N ILE A 113 13.75 -5.79 4.03
CA ILE A 113 14.21 -4.54 3.38
C ILE A 113 15.70 -4.64 3.05
N ASP A 114 16.10 -3.98 1.96
CA ASP A 114 17.52 -3.92 1.58
C ASP A 114 18.33 -3.04 2.56
N ALA A 115 19.63 -3.29 2.66
CA ALA A 115 20.52 -2.53 3.55
C ALA A 115 20.55 -1.02 3.26
N SER A 116 20.30 -0.62 2.02
CA SER A 116 20.24 0.79 1.58
C SER A 116 18.88 1.46 1.73
N TYR A 117 17.85 0.75 2.23
CA TYR A 117 16.47 1.22 2.25
C TYR A 117 16.31 2.55 3.00
N VAL A 118 16.84 2.66 4.21
CA VAL A 118 16.73 3.87 5.04
C VAL A 118 17.46 5.04 4.39
N ALA A 119 18.68 4.83 3.89
CA ALA A 119 19.47 5.87 3.22
C ALA A 119 18.76 6.41 1.98
N ALA A 120 18.26 5.54 1.10
CA ALA A 120 17.55 5.92 -0.11
C ALA A 120 16.23 6.64 0.20
N ALA A 121 15.51 6.21 1.25
CA ALA A 121 14.27 6.84 1.66
C ALA A 121 14.48 8.26 2.21
N VAL A 122 15.50 8.46 3.05
CA VAL A 122 15.87 9.77 3.58
C VAL A 122 16.34 10.70 2.46
N GLU A 123 17.17 10.20 1.55
CA GLU A 123 17.60 10.96 0.36
C GLU A 123 16.39 11.49 -0.42
N THR A 124 15.43 10.61 -0.72
CA THR A 124 14.22 10.99 -1.46
C THR A 124 13.35 11.95 -0.66
N LEU A 125 13.19 11.73 0.65
CA LEU A 125 12.42 12.62 1.53
C LEU A 125 12.99 14.06 1.51
N LEU A 126 14.32 14.19 1.62
CA LEU A 126 15.01 15.47 1.60
C LEU A 126 14.98 16.13 0.23
N ALA A 127 15.17 15.35 -0.84
CA ALA A 127 15.20 15.85 -2.21
C ALA A 127 13.85 16.36 -2.69
N THR A 128 12.74 15.71 -2.25
CA THR A 128 11.39 16.02 -2.71
C THR A 128 10.60 16.93 -1.77
N GLY A 129 11.01 17.01 -0.50
CA GLY A 129 10.24 17.68 0.55
C GLY A 129 8.91 16.97 0.88
N ALA A 130 8.70 15.75 0.40
CA ALA A 130 7.47 15.00 0.60
C ALA A 130 7.19 14.73 2.09
N ALA A 131 5.92 14.70 2.45
CA ALA A 131 5.45 14.33 3.79
C ALA A 131 5.60 12.85 4.08
N ASN A 132 5.46 12.03 3.04
CA ASN A 132 5.62 10.58 3.08
C ASN A 132 6.28 10.08 1.79
N VAL A 133 7.32 9.28 1.95
CA VAL A 133 7.99 8.58 0.86
C VAL A 133 7.86 7.08 1.10
N GLY A 134 7.50 6.33 0.07
CA GLY A 134 7.44 4.87 0.18
C GLY A 134 7.58 4.22 -1.19
N GLY A 135 7.62 2.90 -1.21
CA GLY A 135 8.06 2.21 -2.39
C GLY A 135 7.19 1.04 -2.84
N LEU A 136 7.88 0.07 -3.40
CA LEU A 136 7.31 -1.08 -4.06
C LEU A 136 7.14 -2.24 -3.08
N MET A 137 5.96 -2.82 -3.02
CA MET A 137 5.72 -4.11 -2.41
C MET A 137 6.08 -5.21 -3.41
N VAL A 138 7.16 -5.95 -3.16
CA VAL A 138 7.63 -7.03 -4.01
C VAL A 138 7.15 -8.38 -3.46
N PRO A 139 6.07 -8.95 -3.98
CA PRO A 139 5.61 -10.25 -3.52
C PRO A 139 6.52 -11.36 -4.04
N VAL A 140 7.08 -12.14 -3.12
CA VAL A 140 7.99 -13.27 -3.42
C VAL A 140 7.40 -14.56 -2.88
N GLY A 141 7.03 -15.49 -3.78
CA GLY A 141 6.52 -16.82 -3.45
C GLY A 141 7.61 -17.86 -3.46
N THR A 142 7.52 -18.82 -2.55
CA THR A 142 8.44 -19.99 -2.45
C THR A 142 7.79 -21.28 -2.96
N THR A 143 6.47 -21.34 -2.93
CA THR A 143 5.69 -22.48 -3.45
C THR A 143 5.01 -22.09 -4.77
N PRO A 144 4.59 -23.06 -5.61
CA PRO A 144 3.87 -22.77 -6.84
C PRO A 144 2.57 -21.97 -6.66
N PHE A 145 1.90 -22.11 -5.50
CA PHE A 145 0.71 -21.31 -5.18
C PHE A 145 1.10 -19.87 -4.84
N GLU A 146 2.10 -19.67 -3.99
CA GLU A 146 2.60 -18.35 -3.63
C GLU A 146 3.17 -17.59 -4.83
N GLU A 147 3.85 -18.28 -5.77
CA GLU A 147 4.31 -17.67 -7.02
C GLU A 147 3.14 -17.18 -7.89
N ALA A 148 2.06 -17.96 -7.97
CA ALA A 148 0.86 -17.54 -8.66
C ALA A 148 0.21 -16.32 -7.97
N VAL A 149 0.18 -16.28 -6.62
CA VAL A 149 -0.30 -15.14 -5.85
C VAL A 149 0.60 -13.93 -6.06
N ALA A 150 1.92 -14.09 -6.01
CA ALA A 150 2.89 -13.03 -6.25
C ALA A 150 2.68 -12.40 -7.63
N ARG A 151 2.54 -13.22 -8.69
CA ARG A 151 2.25 -12.75 -10.04
C ARG A 151 0.92 -12.01 -10.13
N ALA A 152 -0.14 -12.53 -9.51
CA ALA A 152 -1.44 -11.85 -9.49
C ALA A 152 -1.35 -10.49 -8.78
N MET A 153 -0.66 -10.42 -7.64
CA MET A 153 -0.47 -9.19 -6.86
C MET A 153 0.40 -8.13 -7.57
N SER A 154 1.28 -8.54 -8.49
CA SER A 154 2.08 -7.63 -9.31
C SER A 154 1.44 -7.31 -10.66
N SER A 155 0.18 -7.65 -10.86
CA SER A 155 -0.53 -7.45 -12.13
C SER A 155 -1.81 -6.65 -11.97
N SER A 156 -2.16 -5.88 -13.00
CA SER A 156 -3.40 -5.09 -13.02
C SER A 156 -4.66 -5.94 -12.95
N ILE A 157 -4.62 -7.19 -13.43
CA ILE A 157 -5.77 -8.11 -13.37
C ILE A 157 -6.04 -8.61 -11.94
N GLY A 158 -5.02 -8.68 -11.07
CA GLY A 158 -5.18 -9.21 -9.72
C GLY A 158 -5.52 -8.15 -8.67
N ILE A 159 -4.83 -7.00 -8.70
CA ILE A 159 -4.94 -6.02 -7.61
C ILE A 159 -5.16 -4.58 -8.11
N GLY A 160 -5.15 -4.37 -9.43
CA GLY A 160 -5.26 -3.06 -10.04
C GLY A 160 -3.90 -2.41 -10.33
N SER A 161 -3.91 -1.11 -10.68
CA SER A 161 -2.77 -0.39 -11.26
C SER A 161 -2.04 0.53 -10.26
N ALA A 162 -2.13 0.28 -8.95
CA ALA A 162 -1.42 1.11 -7.98
C ALA A 162 0.10 0.91 -8.11
N SER A 163 0.87 2.00 -8.21
CA SER A 163 2.32 1.97 -8.46
C SER A 163 3.09 1.13 -7.43
N PHE A 164 2.68 1.14 -6.18
CA PHE A 164 3.33 0.32 -5.14
C PHE A 164 3.13 -1.20 -5.31
N HIS A 165 2.27 -1.65 -6.24
CA HIS A 165 2.10 -3.05 -6.63
C HIS A 165 2.70 -3.37 -8.00
N THR A 166 2.55 -2.44 -8.95
CA THR A 166 2.90 -2.69 -10.36
C THR A 166 4.21 -2.06 -10.79
N GLY A 167 4.81 -1.23 -9.93
CA GLY A 167 5.98 -0.43 -10.25
C GLY A 167 5.59 0.83 -11.04
N GLY A 168 6.61 1.51 -11.54
CA GLY A 168 6.49 2.75 -12.31
C GLY A 168 7.63 3.70 -12.05
N ALA A 169 7.56 4.90 -12.64
CA ALA A 169 8.53 5.97 -12.38
C ALA A 169 8.33 6.56 -10.98
N ALA A 170 9.41 7.06 -10.39
CA ALA A 170 9.34 7.84 -9.16
C ALA A 170 8.51 9.11 -9.36
N GLY A 171 7.66 9.45 -8.38
CA GLY A 171 6.80 10.62 -8.47
C GLY A 171 5.70 10.66 -7.40
N PRO A 172 4.90 11.75 -7.41
CA PRO A 172 3.73 11.85 -6.56
C PRO A 172 2.77 10.68 -6.78
N ALA A 173 2.26 10.10 -5.69
CA ALA A 173 1.38 8.94 -5.75
C ALA A 173 0.22 9.05 -4.75
N PRO A 174 -0.96 8.46 -5.05
CA PRO A 174 -2.09 8.48 -4.12
C PRO A 174 -1.81 7.78 -2.80
N THR A 175 -0.96 6.77 -2.83
CA THR A 175 -0.54 5.98 -1.68
C THR A 175 0.72 5.18 -2.02
N VAL A 176 1.48 4.80 -1.00
CA VAL A 176 2.71 4.01 -1.10
C VAL A 176 2.68 2.85 -0.13
N TYR A 177 3.59 1.88 -0.31
CA TYR A 177 3.74 0.78 0.61
C TYR A 177 4.71 1.14 1.74
N LEU A 178 4.35 0.80 2.97
CA LEU A 178 4.98 1.28 4.21
C LEU A 178 4.99 2.81 4.25
N GLY A 179 6.10 3.44 4.59
CA GLY A 179 6.23 4.89 4.54
C GLY A 179 7.40 5.39 5.37
N VAL A 180 8.02 6.44 4.87
CA VAL A 180 9.01 7.24 5.58
C VAL A 180 8.45 8.66 5.67
N PHE A 181 8.18 9.08 6.87
CA PHE A 181 7.36 10.25 7.15
C PHE A 181 8.18 11.36 7.78
N ARG A 182 7.80 12.58 7.48
CA ARG A 182 8.11 13.72 8.35
C ARG A 182 7.18 13.67 9.57
N ARG A 183 7.73 13.81 10.77
CA ARG A 183 6.96 13.82 12.01
C ARG A 183 5.89 14.89 12.01
N ASP A 184 6.27 16.13 11.64
CA ASP A 184 5.36 17.27 11.61
C ASP A 184 4.18 17.07 10.62
N ALA A 185 4.38 16.36 9.53
CA ALA A 185 3.29 15.98 8.63
C ALA A 185 2.31 14.99 9.29
N LEU A 186 2.82 14.00 10.04
CA LEU A 186 1.96 13.10 10.80
C LEU A 186 1.22 13.81 11.93
N GLU A 187 1.88 14.75 12.62
CA GLU A 187 1.28 15.57 13.68
C GLU A 187 0.13 16.42 13.15
N ARG A 188 0.26 17.01 11.95
CA ARG A 188 -0.80 17.82 11.31
C ARG A 188 -2.08 17.03 11.06
N VAL A 189 -1.97 15.75 10.75
CA VAL A 189 -3.12 14.87 10.50
C VAL A 189 -3.43 13.95 11.67
N ASP A 190 -2.75 14.15 12.84
CA ASP A 190 -2.93 13.41 14.09
C ASP A 190 -2.71 11.90 13.93
N GLY A 191 -1.69 11.52 13.14
CA GLY A 191 -1.26 10.16 12.95
C GLY A 191 -2.29 9.26 12.25
N TYR A 192 -2.24 7.97 12.59
CA TYR A 192 -3.18 6.97 12.05
C TYR A 192 -4.55 7.08 12.72
N ASP A 193 -5.64 7.01 11.94
CA ASP A 193 -6.98 6.83 12.51
C ASP A 193 -7.12 5.39 13.01
N GLU A 194 -7.20 5.23 14.32
CA GLU A 194 -7.30 3.93 15.00
C GLU A 194 -8.58 3.15 14.67
N HIS A 195 -9.49 3.78 14.00
CA HIS A 195 -10.72 3.21 13.51
C HIS A 195 -10.47 2.23 12.35
N PHE A 196 -9.52 2.56 11.47
CA PHE A 196 -9.15 1.78 10.31
C PHE A 196 -8.10 0.72 10.66
N VAL A 197 -8.51 -0.42 11.20
CA VAL A 197 -7.59 -1.54 11.49
C VAL A 197 -7.05 -2.22 10.23
N ARG A 198 -7.57 -1.85 9.06
CA ARG A 198 -7.05 -2.18 7.73
C ARG A 198 -7.29 -0.99 6.81
N ALA A 199 -6.51 -0.92 5.73
CA ALA A 199 -6.44 0.25 4.84
C ALA A 199 -6.01 1.54 5.55
N GLN A 200 -5.41 1.43 6.74
CA GLN A 200 -4.92 2.54 7.55
C GLN A 200 -3.88 3.38 6.80
N ASP A 201 -3.01 2.75 5.99
CA ASP A 201 -1.99 3.45 5.20
C ASP A 201 -2.62 4.27 4.08
N TRP A 202 -3.60 3.66 3.40
CA TRP A 202 -4.33 4.34 2.34
C TRP A 202 -5.10 5.54 2.90
N GLU A 203 -5.75 5.37 4.04
CA GLU A 203 -6.53 6.40 4.72
C GLU A 203 -5.62 7.55 5.20
N LEU A 204 -4.48 7.23 5.84
CA LEU A 204 -3.50 8.22 6.25
C LEU A 204 -2.95 9.00 5.05
N ASN A 205 -2.55 8.30 3.98
CA ASN A 205 -2.05 8.96 2.77
C ASN A 205 -3.12 9.84 2.10
N HIS A 206 -4.40 9.47 2.21
CA HIS A 206 -5.51 10.31 1.75
C HIS A 206 -5.59 11.61 2.57
N ARG A 207 -5.58 11.53 3.92
CA ARG A 207 -5.60 12.72 4.78
C ARG A 207 -4.37 13.62 4.60
N LEU A 208 -3.19 13.06 4.43
CA LEU A 208 -1.99 13.84 4.11
C LEU A 208 -2.20 14.66 2.84
N ARG A 209 -2.70 14.05 1.76
CA ARG A 209 -2.97 14.76 0.50
C ARG A 209 -4.08 15.81 0.62
N GLU A 210 -5.15 15.51 1.36
CA GLU A 210 -6.21 16.50 1.66
C GLU A 210 -5.68 17.70 2.48
N ALA A 211 -4.64 17.47 3.28
CA ALA A 211 -3.92 18.56 3.96
C ALA A 211 -2.93 19.32 3.04
N GLY A 212 -2.89 19.00 1.75
CA GLY A 212 -1.98 19.62 0.78
C GLY A 212 -0.59 19.00 0.71
N GLU A 213 -0.37 17.90 1.42
CA GLU A 213 0.93 17.24 1.51
C GLU A 213 1.22 16.34 0.31
N VAL A 214 2.52 16.16 0.02
CA VAL A 214 2.98 15.27 -1.05
C VAL A 214 3.28 13.88 -0.50
N VAL A 215 2.67 12.86 -1.09
CA VAL A 215 3.04 11.45 -0.93
C VAL A 215 3.83 11.04 -2.17
N TRP A 216 5.03 10.49 -1.99
CA TRP A 216 5.96 10.21 -3.07
C TRP A 216 6.28 8.73 -3.18
N PHE A 217 6.14 8.17 -4.38
CA PHE A 217 6.55 6.82 -4.72
C PHE A 217 8.00 6.82 -5.23
N ASP A 218 8.85 5.97 -4.65
CA ASP A 218 10.20 5.71 -5.14
C ASP A 218 10.41 4.20 -5.35
N PRO A 219 10.57 3.72 -6.60
CA PRO A 219 10.73 2.29 -6.88
C PRO A 219 12.01 1.68 -6.31
N ARG A 220 13.00 2.49 -5.87
CA ARG A 220 14.19 2.00 -5.17
C ARG A 220 13.88 1.43 -3.80
N LEU A 221 12.76 1.87 -3.20
CA LEU A 221 12.32 1.43 -1.88
C LEU A 221 11.51 0.13 -2.01
N ALA A 222 12.20 -0.95 -2.36
CA ALA A 222 11.57 -2.25 -2.50
C ALA A 222 11.49 -2.98 -1.14
N VAL A 223 10.31 -3.53 -0.84
CA VAL A 223 10.06 -4.31 0.36
C VAL A 223 9.53 -5.67 -0.03
N THR A 224 10.21 -6.73 0.36
CA THR A 224 9.75 -8.09 0.11
C THR A 224 8.49 -8.39 0.93
N TYR A 225 7.48 -8.92 0.26
CA TYR A 225 6.23 -9.36 0.85
C TYR A 225 6.05 -10.86 0.63
N ARG A 226 5.72 -11.61 1.69
CA ARG A 226 5.43 -13.04 1.60
C ARG A 226 3.92 -13.26 1.39
N PRO A 227 3.49 -13.77 0.21
CA PRO A 227 2.08 -14.02 -0.09
C PRO A 227 1.48 -15.12 0.79
N ARG A 228 0.14 -15.20 0.80
CA ARG A 228 -0.56 -16.28 1.50
C ARG A 228 -0.35 -17.62 0.79
N GLY A 229 -0.03 -18.66 1.55
CA GLY A 229 0.34 -19.97 1.05
C GLY A 229 -0.83 -20.87 0.63
N ASP A 230 -2.09 -20.48 0.91
CA ASP A 230 -3.27 -21.27 0.58
C ASP A 230 -4.48 -20.42 0.17
N VAL A 231 -5.43 -21.06 -0.54
CA VAL A 231 -6.65 -20.43 -1.06
C VAL A 231 -7.51 -19.81 0.04
N ARG A 232 -7.62 -20.48 1.19
CA ARG A 232 -8.49 -20.01 2.30
C ARG A 232 -7.92 -18.75 2.96
N ALA A 233 -6.60 -18.73 3.18
CA ALA A 233 -5.92 -17.57 3.73
C ALA A 233 -5.97 -16.38 2.75
N LEU A 234 -5.76 -16.63 1.45
CA LEU A 234 -5.90 -15.64 0.39
C LEU A 234 -7.31 -15.07 0.33
N ALA A 235 -8.34 -15.93 0.30
CA ALA A 235 -9.74 -15.52 0.28
C ALA A 235 -10.10 -14.67 1.51
N ARG A 236 -9.66 -15.06 2.71
CA ARG A 236 -9.88 -14.27 3.94
C ARG A 236 -9.21 -12.90 3.87
N GLN A 237 -8.00 -12.82 3.32
CA GLN A 237 -7.29 -11.55 3.15
C GLN A 237 -8.05 -10.61 2.22
N PHE A 238 -8.40 -11.08 1.02
CA PHE A 238 -9.08 -10.26 0.02
C PHE A 238 -10.52 -9.90 0.42
N PHE A 239 -11.23 -10.82 1.05
CA PHE A 239 -12.56 -10.54 1.60
C PHE A 239 -12.52 -9.38 2.61
N ARG A 240 -11.58 -9.42 3.56
CA ARG A 240 -11.39 -8.34 4.53
C ARG A 240 -10.98 -7.04 3.84
N SER A 241 -10.11 -7.10 2.83
CA SER A 241 -9.71 -5.90 2.06
C SER A 241 -10.90 -5.25 1.36
N GLY A 242 -11.79 -6.04 0.75
CA GLY A 242 -13.04 -5.54 0.16
C GLY A 242 -13.96 -4.87 1.20
N GLN A 243 -14.15 -5.50 2.38
CA GLN A 243 -14.94 -4.92 3.46
C GLN A 243 -14.41 -3.55 3.87
N TRP A 244 -13.11 -3.43 4.09
CA TRP A 244 -12.48 -2.19 4.53
C TRP A 244 -12.43 -1.14 3.44
N ARG A 245 -12.29 -1.52 2.17
CA ARG A 245 -12.41 -0.56 1.05
C ARG A 245 -13.79 0.09 1.00
N ARG A 246 -14.86 -0.69 1.19
CA ARG A 246 -16.21 -0.13 1.30
C ARG A 246 -16.32 0.84 2.49
N GLN A 247 -15.66 0.53 3.60
CA GLN A 247 -15.64 1.40 4.79
C GLN A 247 -14.93 2.72 4.50
N VAL A 248 -13.77 2.69 3.82
CA VAL A 248 -13.07 3.89 3.36
C VAL A 248 -13.96 4.73 2.46
N MET A 249 -14.61 4.14 1.44
CA MET A 249 -15.51 4.86 0.53
C MET A 249 -16.75 5.45 1.22
N ARG A 250 -17.13 4.94 2.39
CA ARG A 250 -18.23 5.52 3.18
C ARG A 250 -17.79 6.74 3.99
N HIS A 251 -16.54 6.77 4.46
CA HIS A 251 -15.98 7.90 5.20
C HIS A 251 -15.45 8.98 4.26
N HIS A 252 -14.91 8.57 3.12
CA HIS A 252 -14.29 9.38 2.09
C HIS A 252 -14.96 9.10 0.73
N PRO A 253 -16.22 9.60 0.50
CA PRO A 253 -16.98 9.31 -0.72
C PRO A 253 -16.27 9.74 -2.01
N GLU A 254 -15.46 10.79 -1.96
CA GLU A 254 -14.64 11.32 -3.06
C GLU A 254 -13.62 10.30 -3.58
N THR A 255 -13.31 9.28 -2.78
CA THR A 255 -12.38 8.19 -3.15
C THR A 255 -13.06 7.06 -3.92
N ALA A 256 -14.38 7.20 -4.19
CA ALA A 256 -15.12 6.23 -4.98
C ALA A 256 -14.67 6.28 -6.45
N GLY A 257 -14.24 5.13 -6.97
CA GLY A 257 -13.85 4.98 -8.36
C GLY A 257 -14.44 3.72 -8.98
N LEU A 258 -14.74 3.75 -10.28
CA LEU A 258 -15.35 2.63 -11.02
C LEU A 258 -14.55 1.33 -10.86
N ARG A 259 -13.22 1.40 -10.79
CA ARG A 259 -12.35 0.24 -10.58
C ARG A 259 -12.69 -0.57 -9.31
N TYR A 260 -13.18 0.09 -8.27
CA TYR A 260 -13.58 -0.58 -7.02
C TYR A 260 -14.98 -1.20 -7.09
N LEU A 261 -15.76 -0.87 -8.10
CA LEU A 261 -17.07 -1.46 -8.34
C LEU A 261 -17.00 -2.69 -9.25
N THR A 262 -15.91 -2.88 -9.99
CA THR A 262 -15.73 -4.02 -10.91
C THR A 262 -15.81 -5.38 -10.21
N PRO A 263 -15.08 -5.68 -9.11
CA PRO A 263 -15.18 -6.99 -8.46
C PRO A 263 -16.57 -7.26 -7.83
N PRO A 264 -17.24 -6.33 -7.11
CA PRO A 264 -18.58 -6.58 -6.63
C PRO A 264 -19.60 -6.74 -7.76
N ALA A 265 -19.49 -5.99 -8.87
CA ALA A 265 -20.34 -6.17 -10.04
C ALA A 265 -20.13 -7.54 -10.70
N ALA A 266 -18.89 -8.02 -10.78
CA ALA A 266 -18.57 -9.36 -11.26
C ALA A 266 -19.24 -10.43 -10.38
N VAL A 267 -19.18 -10.30 -9.05
CA VAL A 267 -19.85 -11.24 -8.13
C VAL A 267 -21.35 -11.25 -8.33
N VAL A 268 -21.99 -10.08 -8.43
CA VAL A 268 -23.44 -9.97 -8.70
C VAL A 268 -23.78 -10.57 -10.07
N GLY A 269 -22.99 -10.30 -11.10
CA GLY A 269 -23.20 -10.85 -12.44
C GLY A 269 -23.05 -12.38 -12.46
N ILE A 270 -22.02 -12.93 -11.83
CA ILE A 270 -21.79 -14.38 -11.76
C ILE A 270 -22.95 -15.08 -11.03
N VAL A 271 -23.30 -14.60 -9.84
CA VAL A 271 -24.33 -15.22 -9.01
C VAL A 271 -25.71 -15.04 -9.66
N GLY A 272 -26.02 -13.82 -10.12
CA GLY A 272 -27.30 -13.51 -10.80
C GLY A 272 -27.45 -14.27 -12.12
N GLY A 273 -26.42 -14.30 -12.95
CA GLY A 273 -26.42 -15.04 -14.21
C GLY A 273 -26.62 -16.55 -14.01
N ALA A 274 -25.92 -17.13 -13.04
CA ALA A 274 -26.08 -18.54 -12.69
C ALA A 274 -27.49 -18.83 -12.17
N ALA A 275 -28.03 -17.99 -11.27
CA ALA A 275 -29.37 -18.16 -10.72
C ALA A 275 -30.45 -18.06 -11.82
N LEU A 276 -30.37 -17.07 -12.71
CA LEU A 276 -31.30 -16.92 -13.83
C LEU A 276 -31.22 -18.11 -14.77
N ALA A 277 -30.03 -18.61 -15.08
CA ALA A 277 -29.86 -19.79 -15.91
C ALA A 277 -30.51 -21.06 -15.29
N VAL A 278 -30.37 -21.25 -13.97
CA VAL A 278 -31.02 -22.35 -13.26
C VAL A 278 -32.55 -22.20 -13.30
N VAL A 279 -33.09 -21.00 -13.08
CA VAL A 279 -34.54 -20.73 -13.19
C VAL A 279 -35.04 -21.04 -14.60
N GLY A 280 -34.33 -20.60 -15.64
CA GLY A 280 -34.65 -20.88 -17.03
C GLY A 280 -34.65 -22.37 -17.37
N ALA A 281 -33.74 -23.13 -16.77
CA ALA A 281 -33.62 -24.57 -16.97
C ALA A 281 -34.66 -25.40 -16.23
N THR A 282 -35.25 -24.89 -15.11
CA THR A 282 -36.09 -25.66 -14.23
C THR A 282 -37.55 -25.23 -14.19
N ALA A 283 -37.86 -23.94 -14.27
CA ALA A 283 -39.22 -23.44 -14.00
C ALA A 283 -39.61 -22.16 -14.77
N GLY A 284 -38.69 -21.52 -15.47
CA GLY A 284 -38.90 -20.24 -16.12
C GLY A 284 -38.87 -20.30 -17.65
N PRO A 285 -38.91 -19.14 -18.29
CA PRO A 285 -38.68 -19.03 -19.73
C PRO A 285 -37.29 -19.52 -20.13
N THR A 286 -37.20 -20.41 -21.11
CA THR A 286 -35.94 -21.06 -21.53
C THR A 286 -34.84 -20.06 -22.00
N TRP A 287 -35.21 -18.87 -22.46
CA TRP A 287 -34.25 -17.84 -22.84
C TRP A 287 -33.36 -17.36 -21.65
N LEU A 288 -33.83 -17.52 -20.41
CA LEU A 288 -33.03 -17.21 -19.21
C LEU A 288 -31.77 -18.09 -19.11
N VAL A 289 -31.77 -19.26 -19.75
CA VAL A 289 -30.54 -20.11 -19.80
C VAL A 289 -29.36 -19.36 -20.42
N ALA A 290 -29.63 -18.42 -21.34
CA ALA A 290 -28.59 -17.57 -21.93
C ALA A 290 -27.83 -16.73 -20.88
N ALA A 291 -28.41 -16.49 -19.70
CA ALA A 291 -27.71 -15.80 -18.60
C ALA A 291 -26.48 -16.56 -18.08
N ALA A 292 -26.37 -17.88 -18.37
CA ALA A 292 -25.14 -18.65 -18.11
C ALA A 292 -23.91 -18.12 -18.87
N ALA A 293 -24.11 -17.34 -19.92
CA ALA A 293 -23.04 -16.68 -20.66
C ALA A 293 -22.22 -15.73 -19.77
N VAL A 294 -22.81 -15.11 -18.75
CA VAL A 294 -22.13 -14.18 -17.85
C VAL A 294 -21.05 -14.88 -17.01
N PRO A 295 -21.36 -15.90 -16.19
CA PRO A 295 -20.34 -16.64 -15.47
C PRO A 295 -19.35 -17.34 -16.41
N ALA A 296 -19.79 -17.85 -17.56
CA ALA A 296 -18.90 -18.47 -18.56
C ALA A 296 -17.90 -17.46 -19.12
N ALA A 297 -18.35 -16.28 -19.53
CA ALA A 297 -17.48 -15.20 -20.01
C ALA A 297 -16.46 -14.75 -18.95
N TYR A 298 -16.87 -14.67 -17.68
CA TYR A 298 -15.94 -14.38 -16.59
C TYR A 298 -14.85 -15.46 -16.47
N VAL A 299 -15.21 -16.74 -16.48
CA VAL A 299 -14.22 -17.84 -16.40
C VAL A 299 -13.26 -17.80 -17.59
N VAL A 300 -13.78 -17.65 -18.81
CA VAL A 300 -12.97 -17.54 -20.03
C VAL A 300 -12.04 -16.33 -19.94
N GLY A 301 -12.54 -15.18 -19.52
CA GLY A 301 -11.75 -13.96 -19.36
C GLY A 301 -10.62 -14.12 -18.33
N VAL A 302 -10.91 -14.72 -17.18
CA VAL A 302 -9.89 -14.99 -16.15
C VAL A 302 -8.82 -15.97 -16.65
N VAL A 303 -9.22 -17.03 -17.33
CA VAL A 303 -8.29 -18.03 -17.89
C VAL A 303 -7.40 -17.38 -18.96
N ALA A 304 -8.00 -16.63 -19.90
CA ALA A 304 -7.28 -15.96 -20.97
C ALA A 304 -6.29 -14.91 -20.42
N ALA A 305 -6.74 -14.05 -19.51
CA ALA A 305 -5.88 -13.05 -18.87
C ALA A 305 -4.76 -13.68 -18.06
N SER A 306 -5.06 -14.77 -17.32
CA SER A 306 -4.05 -15.53 -16.58
C SER A 306 -3.01 -16.19 -17.49
N ALA A 307 -3.43 -16.66 -18.68
CA ALA A 307 -2.52 -17.24 -19.67
C ALA A 307 -1.51 -16.20 -20.19
N VAL A 308 -1.96 -14.97 -20.39
CA VAL A 308 -1.10 -13.85 -20.82
C VAL A 308 -0.15 -13.41 -19.72
N VAL A 309 -0.68 -13.14 -18.51
CA VAL A 309 0.10 -12.62 -17.39
C VAL A 309 1.07 -13.67 -16.82
N GLY A 310 0.68 -14.95 -16.87
CA GLY A 310 1.45 -16.05 -16.30
C GLY A 310 2.41 -16.73 -17.28
N ARG A 311 2.64 -16.19 -18.50
CA ARG A 311 3.44 -16.85 -19.53
C ARG A 311 4.86 -17.23 -19.07
N ASP A 312 5.45 -16.41 -18.20
CA ASP A 312 6.82 -16.57 -17.69
C ASP A 312 6.88 -17.42 -16.40
N LEU A 313 5.72 -17.83 -15.87
CA LEU A 313 5.67 -18.66 -14.67
C LEU A 313 6.00 -20.12 -14.98
N ARG A 314 6.56 -20.80 -13.99
CA ARG A 314 6.70 -22.25 -14.01
C ARG A 314 5.34 -22.92 -14.22
N PRO A 315 5.25 -24.07 -14.94
CA PRO A 315 3.98 -24.72 -15.25
C PRO A 315 3.08 -24.94 -14.03
N ALA A 316 3.68 -25.35 -12.90
CA ALA A 316 2.95 -25.59 -11.65
C ALA A 316 2.31 -24.33 -11.05
N ALA A 317 2.93 -23.16 -11.16
CA ALA A 317 2.37 -21.87 -10.74
C ALA A 317 1.36 -21.34 -11.76
N ARG A 318 1.68 -21.44 -13.06
CA ARG A 318 0.84 -20.99 -14.17
C ARG A 318 -0.56 -21.61 -14.15
N VAL A 319 -0.64 -22.92 -13.90
CA VAL A 319 -1.93 -23.66 -13.82
C VAL A 319 -2.80 -23.19 -12.62
N ARG A 320 -2.18 -22.66 -11.57
CA ARG A 320 -2.87 -22.17 -10.37
C ARG A 320 -3.33 -20.72 -10.50
N LEU A 321 -2.75 -19.95 -11.43
CA LEU A 321 -3.01 -18.53 -11.56
C LEU A 321 -4.49 -18.18 -11.79
N PRO A 322 -5.25 -18.88 -12.65
CA PRO A 322 -6.68 -18.59 -12.80
C PRO A 322 -7.49 -18.75 -11.51
N LEU A 323 -7.19 -19.79 -10.72
CA LEU A 323 -7.82 -20.01 -9.42
C LEU A 323 -7.47 -18.89 -8.45
N VAL A 324 -6.22 -18.46 -8.41
CA VAL A 324 -5.76 -17.35 -7.56
C VAL A 324 -6.49 -16.06 -7.92
N VAL A 325 -6.50 -15.67 -9.19
CA VAL A 325 -7.17 -14.44 -9.67
C VAL A 325 -8.67 -14.48 -9.37
N ALA A 326 -9.33 -15.60 -9.67
CA ALA A 326 -10.76 -15.76 -9.35
C ALA A 326 -11.01 -15.66 -7.83
N THR A 327 -10.16 -16.27 -7.00
CA THR A 327 -10.26 -16.16 -5.54
C THR A 327 -10.13 -14.73 -5.07
N MET A 328 -9.18 -13.96 -5.60
CA MET A 328 -8.98 -12.55 -5.26
C MET A 328 -10.20 -11.71 -5.63
N HIS A 329 -10.71 -11.83 -6.86
CA HIS A 329 -11.87 -11.07 -7.34
C HIS A 329 -13.15 -11.39 -6.55
N VAL A 330 -13.47 -12.68 -6.44
CA VAL A 330 -14.71 -13.12 -5.78
C VAL A 330 -14.69 -12.81 -4.30
N ALA A 331 -13.58 -13.09 -3.61
CA ALA A 331 -13.44 -12.80 -2.20
C ALA A 331 -13.51 -11.29 -1.92
N TRP A 332 -12.78 -10.48 -2.70
CA TRP A 332 -12.79 -9.02 -2.53
C TRP A 332 -14.16 -8.43 -2.84
N GLY A 333 -14.78 -8.81 -3.95
CA GLY A 333 -16.13 -8.35 -4.34
C GLY A 333 -17.20 -8.73 -3.31
N SER A 334 -17.17 -9.98 -2.82
CA SER A 334 -18.08 -10.44 -1.76
C SER A 334 -17.88 -9.70 -0.45
N GLY A 335 -16.60 -9.44 -0.09
CA GLY A 335 -16.26 -8.63 1.08
C GLY A 335 -16.78 -7.20 0.97
N PHE A 336 -16.65 -6.58 -0.20
CA PHE A 336 -17.19 -5.25 -0.48
C PHE A 336 -18.70 -5.21 -0.38
N LEU A 337 -19.41 -6.18 -0.97
CA LEU A 337 -20.88 -6.27 -0.89
C LEU A 337 -21.37 -6.44 0.55
N ARG A 338 -20.70 -7.27 1.35
CA ARG A 338 -21.04 -7.47 2.76
C ARG A 338 -20.75 -6.23 3.60
N GLY A 339 -19.59 -5.60 3.38
CA GLY A 339 -19.11 -4.49 4.20
C GLY A 339 -18.72 -4.92 5.63
N VAL A 340 -18.35 -3.95 6.45
CA VAL A 340 -18.02 -4.14 7.87
C VAL A 340 -19.33 -4.08 8.67
N ALA A 341 -19.60 -5.09 9.49
CA ALA A 341 -20.86 -5.20 10.26
C ALA A 341 -20.98 -4.14 11.37
N ARG A 342 -19.87 -3.55 11.82
CA ARG A 342 -19.87 -2.49 12.83
C ARG A 342 -20.10 -1.14 12.16
N LYS A 343 -21.10 -0.37 12.62
CA LYS A 343 -21.14 1.07 12.40
C LYS A 343 -19.87 1.64 13.02
N VAL A 344 -18.98 2.10 12.14
CA VAL A 344 -17.84 2.88 12.58
C VAL A 344 -18.42 4.18 13.09
N GLY A 345 -18.26 4.50 14.38
CA GLY A 345 -18.68 5.79 14.92
C GLY A 345 -18.02 6.90 14.09
N ARG A 346 -18.65 8.03 13.92
CA ARG A 346 -18.02 9.18 13.29
C ARG A 346 -16.68 9.41 13.99
N SER A 347 -15.58 9.44 13.23
CA SER A 347 -14.35 9.99 13.73
C SER A 347 -14.65 11.41 14.16
N ALA A 348 -14.27 11.79 15.38
CA ALA A 348 -14.61 13.09 15.95
C ALA A 348 -13.77 14.24 15.33
N ARG A 349 -13.34 14.10 14.08
CA ARG A 349 -12.40 15.03 13.44
C ARG A 349 -12.94 15.56 12.13
N ASP A 350 -13.94 16.45 12.28
CA ASP A 350 -14.14 17.51 11.31
C ASP A 350 -13.00 18.53 11.49
N LEU A 351 -11.85 18.28 10.85
CA LEU A 351 -10.80 19.30 10.74
C LEU A 351 -11.35 20.47 9.88
N PRO A 352 -11.19 21.73 10.31
CA PRO A 352 -11.59 22.86 9.48
C PRO A 352 -10.77 22.82 8.18
N ARG A 353 -11.46 22.84 7.05
CA ARG A 353 -10.86 22.96 5.72
C ARG A 353 -10.15 24.33 5.63
N GLN A 354 -8.85 24.33 5.88
CA GLN A 354 -8.02 25.46 5.48
C GLN A 354 -7.76 25.29 3.99
N GLY A 355 -8.12 26.32 3.21
CA GLY A 355 -8.01 26.31 1.76
C GLY A 355 -6.54 26.25 1.31
N HIS A 356 -6.09 25.07 0.98
CA HIS A 356 -4.84 24.83 0.29
C HIS A 356 -5.15 24.37 -1.13
N THR A 357 -4.40 24.87 -2.08
CA THR A 357 -4.53 24.56 -3.50
C THR A 357 -4.22 23.06 -3.67
N ALA A 358 -5.21 22.26 -4.07
CA ALA A 358 -5.03 20.83 -4.28
C ALA A 358 -3.95 20.59 -5.32
N VAL A 359 -2.92 19.81 -4.96
CA VAL A 359 -1.97 19.25 -5.93
C VAL A 359 -2.73 18.25 -6.77
N LEU A 360 -2.91 18.54 -8.05
CA LEU A 360 -3.57 17.65 -9.00
C LEU A 360 -2.69 16.42 -9.24
N TYR A 361 -3.04 15.31 -8.64
CA TYR A 361 -2.44 14.01 -8.94
C TYR A 361 -3.04 13.49 -10.25
N PRO A 362 -2.23 13.22 -11.29
CA PRO A 362 -2.75 12.62 -12.51
C PRO A 362 -3.35 11.25 -12.20
N ASP A 363 -4.54 10.99 -12.74
CA ASP A 363 -5.16 9.67 -12.65
C ASP A 363 -4.28 8.69 -13.46
N PRO A 364 -3.71 7.64 -12.84
CA PRO A 364 -2.89 6.67 -13.56
C PRO A 364 -3.63 5.92 -14.66
N ALA A 365 -4.97 6.01 -14.72
CA ALA A 365 -5.78 5.44 -15.79
C ALA A 365 -5.85 6.32 -17.04
N THR A 366 -5.39 7.59 -16.99
CA THR A 366 -5.47 8.53 -18.13
C THR A 366 -4.12 8.81 -18.79
N SER A 367 -3.01 8.29 -18.28
CA SER A 367 -1.72 8.39 -18.95
C SER A 367 -1.64 7.37 -20.10
N SER A 368 -2.00 7.81 -21.30
CA SER A 368 -1.77 7.07 -22.54
C SER A 368 -0.26 6.99 -22.81
N PRO A 369 0.29 5.83 -23.24
CA PRO A 369 1.72 5.67 -23.50
C PRO A 369 2.22 6.40 -24.78
N ASP A 370 1.39 7.17 -25.48
CA ASP A 370 1.68 7.75 -26.79
C ASP A 370 1.93 9.28 -26.82
N ALA A 371 2.26 9.91 -25.71
CA ALA A 371 2.68 11.31 -25.75
C ALA A 371 4.14 11.43 -26.26
N ARG A 372 4.30 11.50 -27.60
CA ARG A 372 5.57 11.93 -28.20
C ARG A 372 5.87 13.38 -27.81
N PRO A 373 7.11 13.73 -27.42
CA PRO A 373 7.46 15.12 -27.17
C PRO A 373 7.36 15.94 -28.45
N ALA A 374 6.71 17.10 -28.37
CA ALA A 374 6.63 18.06 -29.45
C ALA A 374 8.02 18.51 -29.88
N PRO A 375 8.31 18.73 -31.19
CA PRO A 375 9.60 19.20 -31.67
C PRO A 375 9.84 20.62 -31.16
N GLY A 376 10.99 20.81 -30.46
CA GLY A 376 11.41 22.09 -29.94
C GLY A 376 11.67 23.09 -31.07
N GLU A 377 11.08 24.27 -30.95
CA GLU A 377 11.44 25.45 -31.76
C GLU A 377 12.88 25.86 -31.42
N GLY A 378 13.76 25.69 -32.42
CA GLY A 378 15.12 26.17 -32.38
C GLY A 378 15.15 27.70 -32.36
N ARG A 379 15.57 28.28 -31.23
CA ARG A 379 16.04 29.67 -31.20
C ARG A 379 17.54 29.71 -31.44
N ASP A 380 17.85 30.15 -32.65
CA ASP A 380 19.18 30.55 -33.10
C ASP A 380 19.69 31.73 -32.27
N HIS A 381 20.68 31.53 -31.41
CA HIS A 381 21.45 32.59 -30.76
C HIS A 381 22.86 32.56 -31.28
N ARG A 382 23.09 33.37 -32.33
CA ARG A 382 24.47 33.77 -32.76
C ARG A 382 25.08 34.63 -31.65
N LEU A 383 26.26 34.26 -31.19
CA LEU A 383 27.16 35.12 -30.43
C LEU A 383 27.95 36.03 -31.38
N PRO A 384 28.18 37.28 -31.03
CA PRO A 384 29.06 38.18 -31.81
C PRO A 384 30.52 37.83 -31.57
N ALA A 385 31.32 37.94 -32.65
CA ALA A 385 32.79 37.89 -32.63
C ALA A 385 33.35 39.12 -31.94
N GLU A 386 34.33 38.94 -31.06
CA GLU A 386 35.22 40.01 -30.60
C GLU A 386 36.52 39.93 -31.36
N ASP A 387 37.00 41.14 -31.76
CA ASP A 387 38.32 41.43 -32.29
C ASP A 387 39.43 41.25 -31.26
#